data_af48da2ff2d47c28c45ea362b03e4e81
#
_entry.id   af48da2ff2d47c28c45ea362b03e4e81
#
_cell.length_a   1.000
_cell.length_b   1.000
_cell.length_c   1.000
_cell.angle_alpha   90.00
_cell.angle_beta   90.00
_cell.angle_gamma   90.00
#
_symmetry.space_group_name_H-M   'P 1'
#
loop_
_entity.id
_entity.type
_entity.pdbx_description
1 polymer ?
#
loop_
_entity_poly.entity_id
_entity_poly.type
_entity_poly.pdbx_seq_one_letter_code
_entity_poly.pdbx_strand_id
1 'polypeptide(L)'
;MDFLTEPVGLSHFLAVGAFLFAIGAVCMATKRNTLGVLMGVELILNGANVNFVAFASPYFREENLGLEGSLLALFVIVLAAAEAAVALAIALNYYNNHSTIDVDKANELKG
;
A
#
# COMPACT_ATOMS: atom_id res chain seq x y z
N MET A 1 19.55 15.83 -17.90
CA MET A 1 19.51 14.71 -16.99
C MET A 1 18.47 13.72 -17.47
N ASP A 2 18.92 12.62 -17.99
CA ASP A 2 18.01 11.66 -18.60
C ASP A 2 17.68 10.55 -17.59
N PHE A 3 16.65 10.81 -16.80
CA PHE A 3 16.14 9.86 -15.81
C PHE A 3 16.05 8.43 -16.37
N LEU A 4 15.68 8.30 -17.65
CA LEU A 4 15.51 6.99 -18.29
C LEU A 4 16.82 6.33 -18.72
N THR A 5 17.90 7.08 -18.84
CA THR A 5 19.19 6.58 -19.34
C THR A 5 20.25 6.45 -18.24
N GLU A 6 20.01 7.01 -17.08
CA GLU A 6 20.90 6.87 -15.93
C GLU A 6 20.82 5.46 -15.34
N PRO A 7 21.90 4.98 -14.72
CA PRO A 7 21.84 3.72 -13.95
C PRO A 7 20.72 3.79 -12.90
N VAL A 8 20.10 2.64 -12.60
CA VAL A 8 19.05 2.56 -11.60
C VAL A 8 19.55 3.06 -10.25
N GLY A 9 18.86 4.04 -9.69
CA GLY A 9 19.23 4.69 -8.45
C GLY A 9 18.03 4.99 -7.57
N LEU A 10 18.27 5.76 -6.51
CA LEU A 10 17.24 6.12 -5.54
C LEU A 10 16.02 6.76 -6.20
N SER A 11 16.24 7.69 -7.14
CA SER A 11 15.14 8.39 -7.81
C SER A 11 14.22 7.46 -8.58
N HIS A 12 14.75 6.37 -9.14
CA HIS A 12 13.94 5.38 -9.85
C HIS A 12 13.02 4.63 -8.89
N PHE A 13 13.53 4.23 -7.73
CA PHE A 13 12.71 3.56 -6.71
C PHE A 13 11.66 4.49 -6.12
N LEU A 14 12.02 5.75 -5.88
CA LEU A 14 11.04 6.74 -5.41
C LEU A 14 9.94 7.00 -6.44
N ALA A 15 10.28 6.99 -7.73
CA ALA A 15 9.30 7.11 -8.79
C ALA A 15 8.32 5.93 -8.79
N VAL A 16 8.82 4.70 -8.59
CA VAL A 16 7.97 3.50 -8.46
C VAL A 16 7.05 3.63 -7.26
N GLY A 17 7.58 4.04 -6.11
CA GLY A 17 6.79 4.26 -4.90
C GLY A 17 5.69 5.31 -5.10
N ALA A 18 6.02 6.42 -5.73
CA ALA A 18 5.05 7.49 -6.04
C ALA A 18 3.96 6.98 -6.99
N PHE A 19 4.33 6.19 -7.98
CA PHE A 19 3.38 5.62 -8.93
C PHE A 19 2.42 4.65 -8.25
N LEU A 20 2.93 3.77 -7.40
CA LEU A 20 2.10 2.84 -6.62
C LEU A 20 1.13 3.60 -5.71
N PHE A 21 1.62 4.65 -5.05
CA PHE A 21 0.79 5.49 -4.20
C PHE A 21 -0.34 6.15 -5.00
N ALA A 22 -0.01 6.74 -6.14
CA ALA A 22 -1.00 7.41 -6.99
C ALA A 22 -2.05 6.43 -7.52
N ILE A 23 -1.64 5.26 -7.99
CA ILE A 23 -2.57 4.22 -8.46
C ILE A 23 -3.46 3.75 -7.31
N GLY A 24 -2.89 3.55 -6.13
CA GLY A 24 -3.65 3.16 -4.95
C GLY A 24 -4.70 4.18 -4.56
N ALA A 25 -4.34 5.47 -4.58
CA ALA A 25 -5.28 6.56 -4.29
C ALA A 25 -6.43 6.59 -5.31
N VAL A 26 -6.12 6.46 -6.60
CA VAL A 26 -7.14 6.39 -7.65
C VAL A 26 -8.04 5.17 -7.47
N CYS A 27 -7.44 4.02 -7.15
CA CYS A 27 -8.19 2.79 -6.89
C CYS A 27 -9.18 2.97 -5.74
N MET A 28 -8.74 3.57 -4.63
CA MET A 28 -9.63 3.85 -3.49
C MET A 28 -10.75 4.80 -3.86
N ALA A 29 -10.44 5.83 -4.65
CA ALA A 29 -11.41 6.85 -5.02
C ALA A 29 -12.45 6.35 -6.03
N THR A 30 -12.11 5.38 -6.86
CA THR A 30 -12.96 4.94 -7.97
C THR A 30 -13.69 3.63 -7.72
N LYS A 31 -13.23 2.82 -6.78
CA LYS A 31 -13.87 1.51 -6.51
C LYS A 31 -14.98 1.64 -5.48
N ARG A 32 -16.11 1.05 -5.78
CA ARG A 32 -17.26 0.96 -4.86
C ARG A 32 -17.25 -0.34 -4.06
N ASN A 33 -16.52 -1.31 -4.56
CA ASN A 33 -16.38 -2.64 -3.96
C ASN A 33 -15.37 -2.57 -2.81
N THR A 34 -15.70 -3.15 -1.66
CA THR A 34 -14.85 -3.17 -0.48
C THR A 34 -13.47 -3.77 -0.78
N LEU A 35 -13.42 -4.84 -1.56
CA LEU A 35 -12.15 -5.47 -1.94
C LEU A 35 -11.32 -4.55 -2.84
N GLY A 36 -11.95 -3.78 -3.72
CA GLY A 36 -11.27 -2.79 -4.55
C GLY A 36 -10.66 -1.65 -3.73
N VAL A 37 -11.38 -1.18 -2.71
CA VAL A 37 -10.86 -0.17 -1.77
C VAL A 37 -9.67 -0.75 -0.99
N LEU A 38 -9.78 -1.98 -0.52
CA LEU A 38 -8.70 -2.66 0.18
C LEU A 38 -7.45 -2.80 -0.71
N MET A 39 -7.63 -3.15 -1.98
CA MET A 39 -6.53 -3.20 -2.94
C MET A 39 -5.83 -1.86 -3.07
N GLY A 40 -6.60 -0.77 -3.09
CA GLY A 40 -6.05 0.58 -3.13
C GLY A 40 -5.20 0.90 -1.91
N VAL A 41 -5.68 0.57 -0.72
CA VAL A 41 -4.93 0.72 0.53
C VAL A 41 -3.61 -0.06 0.47
N GLU A 42 -3.66 -1.30 0.00
CA GLU A 42 -2.47 -2.14 -0.11
C GLU A 42 -1.45 -1.54 -1.08
N LEU A 43 -1.89 -0.98 -2.21
CA LEU A 43 -0.99 -0.32 -3.15
C LEU A 43 -0.33 0.90 -2.54
N ILE A 44 -1.06 1.71 -1.77
CA ILE A 44 -0.52 2.87 -1.07
C ILE A 44 0.54 2.43 -0.06
N LEU A 45 0.26 1.42 0.74
CA LEU A 45 1.19 0.90 1.73
C LEU A 45 2.44 0.31 1.07
N ASN A 46 2.28 -0.38 -0.06
CA ASN A 46 3.41 -0.91 -0.83
C ASN A 46 4.28 0.22 -1.37
N GLY A 47 3.68 1.30 -1.84
CA GLY A 47 4.41 2.49 -2.27
C GLY A 47 5.24 3.10 -1.15
N ALA A 48 4.65 3.24 0.04
CA ALA A 48 5.36 3.71 1.23
C ALA A 48 6.51 2.77 1.61
N ASN A 49 6.31 1.47 1.54
CA ASN A 49 7.34 0.48 1.85
C ASN A 49 8.51 0.53 0.87
N VAL A 50 8.24 0.70 -0.42
CA VAL A 50 9.29 0.90 -1.43
C VAL A 50 10.14 2.10 -1.05
N ASN A 51 9.54 3.20 -0.62
CA ASN A 51 10.26 4.39 -0.19
C ASN A 51 11.10 4.12 1.05
N PHE A 52 10.56 3.45 2.07
CA PHE A 52 11.33 3.11 3.28
C PHE A 52 12.56 2.29 2.95
N VAL A 53 12.42 1.25 2.14
CA VAL A 53 13.54 0.39 1.76
C VAL A 53 14.55 1.17 0.91
N ALA A 54 14.08 1.98 -0.03
CA ALA A 54 14.95 2.77 -0.89
C ALA A 54 15.78 3.77 -0.09
N PHE A 55 15.15 4.53 0.80
CA PHE A 55 15.87 5.51 1.64
C PHE A 55 16.82 4.84 2.62
N ALA A 56 16.50 3.65 3.09
CA ALA A 56 17.31 2.92 4.07
C ALA A 56 18.44 2.11 3.43
N SER A 57 18.41 1.92 2.11
CA SER A 57 19.37 1.07 1.44
C SER A 57 20.80 1.63 1.54
N PRO A 58 21.77 0.83 2.04
CA PRO A 58 23.15 1.26 2.09
C PRO A 58 23.75 1.43 0.70
N TYR A 59 23.11 0.87 -0.32
CA TYR A 59 23.53 1.04 -1.72
C TYR A 59 23.40 2.50 -2.18
N PHE A 60 22.42 3.24 -1.63
CA PHE A 60 22.16 4.63 -2.01
C PHE A 60 22.65 5.63 -0.96
N ARG A 61 23.19 5.16 0.16
CA ARG A 61 23.66 6.00 1.25
C ARG A 61 25.05 5.57 1.72
N GLU A 62 25.85 6.54 2.08
CA GLU A 62 27.15 6.30 2.67
C GLU A 62 27.06 5.88 4.15
N GLU A 63 25.98 6.28 4.82
CA GLU A 63 25.74 5.95 6.21
C GLU A 63 25.03 4.62 6.36
N ASN A 64 25.43 3.84 7.36
CA ASN A 64 24.90 2.49 7.59
C ASN A 64 23.59 2.51 8.39
N LEU A 65 22.57 3.14 7.83
CA LEU A 65 21.22 3.19 8.42
C LEU A 65 20.26 2.18 7.80
N GLY A 66 20.76 1.35 6.88
CA GLY A 66 19.92 0.45 6.08
C GLY A 66 19.15 -0.57 6.90
N LEU A 67 19.75 -1.08 7.98
CA LEU A 67 19.11 -2.10 8.80
C LEU A 67 17.84 -1.57 9.48
N GLU A 68 17.89 -0.37 10.06
CA GLU A 68 16.75 0.22 10.77
C GLU A 68 15.57 0.48 9.83
N GLY A 69 15.84 1.03 8.65
CA GLY A 69 14.79 1.28 7.66
C GLY A 69 14.20 0.00 7.08
N SER A 70 15.02 -1.03 6.89
CA SER A 70 14.54 -2.34 6.42
C SER A 70 13.69 -3.03 7.49
N LEU A 71 14.06 -2.91 8.76
CA LEU A 71 13.25 -3.42 9.88
C LEU A 71 11.92 -2.67 9.98
N LEU A 72 11.93 -1.37 9.80
CA LEU A 72 10.71 -0.57 9.79
C LEU A 72 9.80 -0.98 8.64
N ALA A 73 10.35 -1.15 7.46
CA ALA A 73 9.58 -1.62 6.30
C ALA A 73 8.99 -3.01 6.54
N LEU A 74 9.75 -3.93 7.11
CA LEU A 74 9.26 -5.26 7.47
C LEU A 74 8.11 -5.17 8.47
N PHE A 75 8.25 -4.32 9.49
CA PHE A 75 7.20 -4.10 10.48
C PHE A 75 5.92 -3.57 9.83
N VAL A 76 6.04 -2.61 8.91
CA VAL A 76 4.88 -2.07 8.18
C VAL A 76 4.25 -3.13 7.29
N ILE A 77 5.03 -4.01 6.66
CA ILE A 77 4.51 -5.13 5.87
C ILE A 77 3.69 -6.07 6.76
N VAL A 78 4.18 -6.41 7.94
CA VAL A 78 3.44 -7.27 8.89
C VAL A 78 2.14 -6.62 9.35
N LEU A 79 2.19 -5.32 9.68
CA LEU A 79 0.99 -4.56 10.05
C LEU A 79 -0.01 -4.50 8.90
N ALA A 80 0.46 -4.26 7.68
CA ALA A 80 -0.40 -4.23 6.49
C ALA A 80 -1.06 -5.58 6.24
N ALA A 81 -0.32 -6.68 6.40
CA ALA A 81 -0.87 -8.02 6.25
C ALA A 81 -1.95 -8.31 7.31
N ALA A 82 -1.72 -7.93 8.56
CA ALA A 82 -2.68 -8.10 9.64
C ALA A 82 -3.94 -7.26 9.37
N GLU A 83 -3.77 -6.02 8.96
CA GLU A 83 -4.87 -5.12 8.62
C GLU A 83 -5.69 -5.66 7.45
N ALA A 84 -5.02 -6.14 6.40
CA ALA A 84 -5.68 -6.75 5.25
C ALA A 84 -6.50 -7.99 5.65
N ALA A 85 -5.96 -8.83 6.52
CA ALA A 85 -6.67 -10.02 7.02
C ALA A 85 -7.93 -9.63 7.78
N VAL A 86 -7.86 -8.64 8.66
CA VAL A 86 -9.03 -8.15 9.41
C VAL A 86 -10.04 -7.51 8.48
N ALA A 87 -9.60 -6.67 7.56
CA ALA A 87 -10.47 -6.01 6.59
C ALA A 87 -11.18 -7.02 5.68
N LEU A 88 -10.46 -8.05 5.25
CA LEU A 88 -11.04 -9.12 4.45
C LEU A 88 -12.09 -9.90 5.23
N ALA A 89 -11.82 -10.21 6.50
CA ALA A 89 -12.77 -10.89 7.37
C ALA A 89 -14.05 -10.06 7.54
N ILE A 90 -13.92 -8.75 7.74
CA ILE A 90 -15.06 -7.84 7.83
C ILE A 90 -15.84 -7.81 6.51
N ALA A 91 -15.15 -7.72 5.38
CA ALA A 91 -15.79 -7.70 4.07
C ALA A 91 -16.57 -8.98 3.78
N LEU A 92 -16.02 -10.14 4.12
CA LEU A 92 -16.68 -11.43 3.96
C LEU A 92 -17.91 -11.53 4.87
N ASN A 93 -17.78 -11.09 6.12
CA ASN A 93 -18.91 -11.10 7.05
C ASN A 93 -20.04 -10.18 6.56
N TYR A 94 -19.69 -9.00 6.09
CA TYR A 94 -20.65 -8.07 5.49
C TYR A 94 -21.34 -8.70 4.27
N TYR A 95 -20.58 -9.31 3.38
CA TYR A 95 -21.10 -9.96 2.19
C TYR A 95 -22.09 -11.08 2.56
N ASN A 96 -21.74 -11.91 3.53
CA ASN A 96 -22.61 -13.00 3.97
C ASN A 96 -23.95 -12.51 4.51
N ASN A 97 -23.96 -11.32 5.15
CA ASN A 97 -25.17 -10.75 5.72
C ASN A 97 -26.02 -9.98 4.70
N HIS A 98 -25.39 -9.36 3.70
CA HIS A 98 -26.05 -8.42 2.78
C HIS A 98 -26.00 -8.85 1.32
N SER A 99 -25.29 -9.93 1.01
CA SER A 99 -25.05 -10.42 -0.36
C SER A 99 -24.42 -9.35 -1.26
N THR A 100 -23.69 -8.38 -0.67
CA THR A 100 -22.99 -7.31 -1.40
C THR A 100 -21.77 -6.84 -0.63
N ILE A 101 -20.75 -6.40 -1.35
CA ILE A 101 -19.56 -5.77 -0.79
C ILE A 101 -19.46 -4.29 -1.19
N ASP A 102 -20.55 -3.70 -1.71
CA ASP A 102 -20.61 -2.31 -2.09
C ASP A 102 -20.62 -1.43 -0.82
N VAL A 103 -19.62 -0.54 -0.70
CA VAL A 103 -19.45 0.34 0.46
C VAL A 103 -20.60 1.33 0.62
N ASP A 104 -21.27 1.68 -0.47
CA ASP A 104 -22.42 2.58 -0.44
C ASP A 104 -23.62 1.97 0.28
N LYS A 105 -23.64 0.66 0.49
CA LYS A 105 -24.66 -0.06 1.22
C LYS A 105 -24.36 -0.19 2.71
N ALA A 106 -23.22 0.31 3.18
CA ALA A 106 -22.81 0.19 4.58
C ALA A 106 -23.79 0.85 5.56
N ASN A 107 -24.60 1.81 5.11
CA ASN A 107 -25.61 2.45 5.94
C ASN A 107 -26.67 1.47 6.48
N GLU A 108 -26.88 0.32 5.83
CA GLU A 108 -27.80 -0.73 6.29
C GLU A 108 -27.34 -1.34 7.63
N LEU A 109 -26.04 -1.25 7.94
CA LEU A 109 -25.51 -1.77 9.20
C LEU A 109 -25.94 -0.96 10.42
N LYS A 110 -26.41 0.27 10.22
CA LYS A 110 -26.88 1.15 11.29
C LYS A 110 -28.34 0.89 11.68
N GLY A 111 -29.03 0.19 10.86
CA GLY A 111 -30.41 -0.14 11.08
C GLY A 111 -30.62 -1.47 11.73
#